data_b6005b5e1644152de045d803d4cfcd32
#
_entry.id   b6005b5e1644152de045d803d4cfcd32
#
_cell.length_a   1.000
_cell.length_b   1.000
_cell.length_c   1.000
_cell.angle_alpha   90.00
_cell.angle_beta   90.00
_cell.angle_gamma   90.00
#
_symmetry.space_group_name_H-M   'P 1'
#
loop_
_entity.id
_entity.type
_entity.pdbx_description
1 polymer ?
#
loop_
_entity_poly.entity_id
_entity_poly.type
_entity_poly.pdbx_seq_one_letter_code
_entity_poly.pdbx_strand_id
1 'polypeptide(L)'
;MKFIKALYRYLTSKGIQSNPGLDILFKTVKDLDYKSDLKNLKKFNSYSVSKKLYKDKQLLLDYIKTNEFKKGTFGYDLKDFWSDQTVDLVKEYAARIHTKDKTKQRFRDLFWMNHDIIHFMNGYNTTPLGEIAVLSFTLAQEKRPSYLMFVVAGWFVACRHGFKNAIAYPRICIEAFRRGKKSKWFMLMNWEQHLDKTTDEVKKLLNLNSPPKFWNVFLEDYMRLHNYLKRKGA
;
A
#
# COMPACT_ATOMS: atom_id res chain seq x y z
N MET A 1 -16.31 15.45 14.20
CA MET A 1 -15.28 16.22 14.92
C MET A 1 -14.17 15.36 15.51
N LYS A 2 -14.45 14.23 16.20
CA LYS A 2 -13.43 13.32 16.78
C LYS A 2 -12.48 12.71 15.73
N PHE A 3 -13.01 12.31 14.57
CA PHE A 3 -12.22 11.73 13.47
C PHE A 3 -11.18 12.71 12.91
N ILE A 4 -11.58 13.95 12.61
CA ILE A 4 -10.66 14.98 12.06
C ILE A 4 -9.52 15.28 13.04
N LYS A 5 -9.81 15.32 14.36
CA LYS A 5 -8.79 15.47 15.39
C LYS A 5 -7.85 14.27 15.46
N ALA A 6 -8.38 13.04 15.34
CA ALA A 6 -7.58 11.82 15.35
C ALA A 6 -6.67 11.76 14.12
N LEU A 7 -7.21 12.05 12.93
CA LEU A 7 -6.47 12.12 11.69
C LEU A 7 -5.37 13.21 11.73
N TYR A 8 -5.70 14.40 12.24
CA TYR A 8 -4.71 15.46 12.42
C TYR A 8 -3.57 15.04 13.34
N ARG A 9 -3.87 14.43 14.48
CA ARG A 9 -2.86 13.89 15.40
C ARG A 9 -2.00 12.81 14.76
N TYR A 10 -2.61 11.91 13.99
CA TYR A 10 -1.90 10.88 13.22
C TYR A 10 -0.90 11.50 12.23
N LEU A 11 -1.36 12.47 11.43
CA LEU A 11 -0.54 13.11 10.39
C LEU A 11 0.53 14.06 10.94
N THR A 12 0.41 14.50 12.20
CA THR A 12 1.38 15.40 12.87
C THR A 12 2.27 14.70 13.90
N SER A 13 2.00 13.44 14.24
CA SER A 13 2.80 12.68 15.21
C SER A 13 4.12 12.18 14.57
N LYS A 14 5.21 12.31 15.32
CA LYS A 14 6.55 11.84 14.92
C LYS A 14 6.73 10.31 14.94
N GLY A 15 5.68 9.53 15.24
CA GLY A 15 5.75 8.07 15.29
C GLY A 15 4.38 7.43 15.36
N ILE A 16 4.26 6.28 14.68
CA ILE A 16 3.03 5.51 14.56
C ILE A 16 2.76 4.68 15.84
N GLN A 17 3.79 4.31 16.58
CA GLN A 17 3.77 3.24 17.59
C GLN A 17 2.97 3.52 18.87
N SER A 18 2.57 4.74 19.17
CA SER A 18 1.92 5.06 20.45
C SER A 18 0.76 6.06 20.39
N ASN A 19 0.07 6.15 19.24
CA ASN A 19 -0.95 7.17 19.06
C ASN A 19 -2.36 6.64 19.40
N PRO A 20 -2.94 7.01 20.56
CA PRO A 20 -4.31 6.58 20.93
C PRO A 20 -5.41 7.07 19.95
N GLY A 21 -5.07 8.03 19.06
CA GLY A 21 -5.95 8.45 17.97
C GLY A 21 -6.11 7.41 16.87
N LEU A 22 -5.16 6.47 16.73
CA LEU A 22 -5.21 5.40 15.73
C LEU A 22 -6.38 4.45 15.94
N ASP A 23 -6.64 4.02 17.18
CA ASP A 23 -7.74 3.10 17.48
C ASP A 23 -9.09 3.70 17.14
N ILE A 24 -9.28 4.99 17.43
CA ILE A 24 -10.51 5.73 17.07
C ILE A 24 -10.60 5.85 15.56
N LEU A 25 -9.49 6.14 14.88
CA LEU A 25 -9.40 6.23 13.43
C LEU A 25 -9.79 4.91 12.78
N PHE A 26 -9.18 3.79 13.22
CA PHE A 26 -9.48 2.45 12.69
C PHE A 26 -10.91 2.01 12.93
N LYS A 27 -11.47 2.28 14.11
CA LYS A 27 -12.88 1.98 14.39
C LYS A 27 -13.81 2.73 13.44
N THR A 28 -13.56 4.02 13.23
CA THR A 28 -14.37 4.85 12.33
C THR A 28 -14.20 4.43 10.87
N VAL A 29 -12.99 4.10 10.44
CA VAL A 29 -12.67 3.57 9.11
C VAL A 29 -13.39 2.25 8.84
N LYS A 30 -13.41 1.35 9.82
CA LYS A 30 -14.10 0.06 9.72
C LYS A 30 -15.57 0.22 9.40
N ASP A 31 -16.24 1.17 10.04
CA ASP A 31 -17.66 1.42 9.82
C ASP A 31 -17.93 2.05 8.45
N LEU A 32 -17.06 2.97 8.01
CA LEU A 32 -17.13 3.60 6.69
C LEU A 32 -16.93 2.60 5.55
N ASP A 33 -15.99 1.68 5.70
CA ASP A 33 -15.61 0.75 4.65
C ASP A 33 -16.50 -0.51 4.59
N TYR A 34 -17.36 -0.70 5.58
CA TYR A 34 -18.15 -1.92 5.72
C TYR A 34 -18.88 -2.36 4.43
N LYS A 35 -19.56 -1.41 3.76
CA LYS A 35 -20.28 -1.70 2.49
C LYS A 35 -19.32 -2.07 1.35
N SER A 36 -18.19 -1.38 1.26
CA SER A 36 -17.16 -1.65 0.25
C SER A 36 -16.50 -2.99 0.51
N ASP A 37 -16.20 -3.30 1.76
CA ASP A 37 -15.62 -4.57 2.18
C ASP A 37 -16.54 -5.75 1.86
N LEU A 38 -17.82 -5.65 2.14
CA LEU A 38 -18.79 -6.68 1.77
C LEU A 38 -18.86 -6.89 0.26
N LYS A 39 -18.86 -5.80 -0.52
CA LYS A 39 -18.87 -5.87 -1.98
C LYS A 39 -17.60 -6.51 -2.52
N ASN A 40 -16.44 -6.10 -2.01
CA ASN A 40 -15.14 -6.65 -2.42
C ASN A 40 -15.01 -8.12 -2.02
N LEU A 41 -15.44 -8.49 -0.82
CA LEU A 41 -15.46 -9.87 -0.35
C LEU A 41 -16.39 -10.74 -1.22
N LYS A 42 -17.59 -10.26 -1.55
CA LYS A 42 -18.52 -10.96 -2.44
C LYS A 42 -17.90 -11.13 -3.83
N LYS A 43 -17.30 -10.09 -4.37
CA LYS A 43 -16.58 -10.14 -5.65
C LYS A 43 -15.43 -11.13 -5.57
N PHE A 44 -14.59 -11.10 -4.55
CA PHE A 44 -13.49 -12.03 -4.34
C PHE A 44 -13.97 -13.48 -4.31
N ASN A 45 -15.02 -13.79 -3.55
CA ASN A 45 -15.57 -15.12 -3.43
C ASN A 45 -16.23 -15.66 -4.72
N SER A 46 -16.64 -14.76 -5.64
CA SER A 46 -17.22 -15.18 -6.93
C SER A 46 -16.20 -15.75 -7.91
N TYR A 47 -14.89 -15.54 -7.66
CA TYR A 47 -13.83 -16.08 -8.50
C TYR A 47 -13.37 -17.45 -7.99
N SER A 48 -13.37 -18.45 -8.86
CA SER A 48 -12.90 -19.81 -8.57
C SER A 48 -11.45 -19.85 -8.08
N VAL A 49 -10.64 -18.91 -8.56
CA VAL A 49 -9.23 -18.72 -8.18
C VAL A 49 -9.08 -18.40 -6.69
N SER A 50 -10.05 -17.74 -6.07
CA SER A 50 -10.01 -17.38 -4.64
C SER A 50 -9.87 -18.60 -3.71
N LYS A 51 -10.34 -19.77 -4.15
CA LYS A 51 -10.24 -21.02 -3.37
C LYS A 51 -8.81 -21.60 -3.34
N LYS A 52 -7.99 -21.25 -4.34
CA LYS A 52 -6.61 -21.72 -4.50
C LYS A 52 -5.56 -20.69 -4.10
N LEU A 53 -5.99 -19.43 -3.92
CA LEU A 53 -5.08 -18.36 -3.53
C LEU A 53 -4.56 -18.59 -2.10
N TYR A 54 -3.37 -18.09 -1.84
CA TYR A 54 -2.67 -18.19 -0.58
C TYR A 54 -3.57 -18.06 0.62
N LYS A 55 -3.27 -18.84 1.63
CA LYS A 55 -4.04 -18.81 2.86
C LYS A 55 -3.80 -17.50 3.63
N ASP A 56 -2.60 -16.96 3.58
CA ASP A 56 -2.24 -15.70 4.25
C ASP A 56 -0.91 -15.10 3.73
N LYS A 57 -0.61 -13.86 4.13
CA LYS A 57 0.65 -13.15 3.82
C LYS A 57 1.87 -13.91 4.35
N GLN A 58 1.72 -14.52 5.53
CA GLN A 58 2.83 -15.18 6.19
C GLN A 58 3.30 -16.40 5.39
N LEU A 59 2.37 -17.17 4.78
CA LEU A 59 2.75 -18.31 3.95
C LEU A 59 3.56 -17.90 2.72
N LEU A 60 3.14 -16.85 1.99
CA LEU A 60 3.92 -16.36 0.86
C LEU A 60 5.28 -15.82 1.31
N LEU A 61 5.30 -15.06 2.39
CA LEU A 61 6.52 -14.51 2.95
C LEU A 61 7.47 -15.62 3.41
N ASP A 62 6.96 -16.63 4.10
CA ASP A 62 7.75 -17.77 4.55
C ASP A 62 8.28 -18.57 3.35
N TYR A 63 7.43 -18.82 2.36
CA TYR A 63 7.84 -19.47 1.12
C TYR A 63 8.97 -18.69 0.42
N ILE A 64 8.86 -17.38 0.29
CA ILE A 64 9.89 -16.54 -0.32
C ILE A 64 11.18 -16.53 0.52
N LYS A 65 11.07 -16.50 1.85
CA LYS A 65 12.26 -16.52 2.74
C LYS A 65 13.02 -17.85 2.70
N THR A 66 12.31 -18.96 2.59
CA THR A 66 12.88 -20.30 2.65
C THR A 66 13.38 -20.83 1.30
N ASN A 67 12.94 -20.23 0.20
CA ASN A 67 13.35 -20.63 -1.14
C ASN A 67 14.38 -19.64 -1.72
N GLU A 68 15.22 -20.17 -2.61
CA GLU A 68 16.14 -19.37 -3.39
C GLU A 68 15.54 -19.09 -4.78
N PHE A 69 15.73 -17.88 -5.26
CA PHE A 69 15.26 -17.44 -6.56
C PHE A 69 16.43 -16.93 -7.38
N LYS A 70 16.39 -17.17 -8.68
CA LYS A 70 17.39 -16.66 -9.60
C LYS A 70 17.38 -15.14 -9.61
N LYS A 71 18.53 -14.50 -9.58
CA LYS A 71 18.67 -13.04 -9.69
C LYS A 71 17.95 -12.53 -10.94
N GLY A 72 17.18 -11.44 -10.77
CA GLY A 72 16.37 -10.82 -11.82
C GLY A 72 14.98 -11.44 -12.00
N THR A 73 14.59 -12.38 -11.12
CA THR A 73 13.21 -12.86 -11.05
C THR A 73 12.40 -12.05 -10.04
N PHE A 74 11.09 -12.03 -10.21
CA PHE A 74 10.15 -11.36 -9.30
C PHE A 74 10.30 -11.88 -7.85
N GLY A 75 10.48 -13.20 -7.67
CA GLY A 75 10.71 -13.78 -6.34
C GLY A 75 11.99 -13.27 -5.67
N TYR A 76 13.09 -13.15 -6.44
CA TYR A 76 14.33 -12.59 -5.96
C TYR A 76 14.19 -11.12 -5.55
N ASP A 77 13.63 -10.30 -6.45
CA ASP A 77 13.47 -8.87 -6.23
C ASP A 77 12.49 -8.58 -5.07
N LEU A 78 11.44 -9.40 -4.92
CA LEU A 78 10.47 -9.27 -3.83
C LEU A 78 11.06 -9.72 -2.48
N LYS A 79 11.93 -10.73 -2.48
CA LYS A 79 12.69 -11.17 -1.30
C LYS A 79 13.61 -10.06 -0.79
N ASP A 80 14.33 -9.43 -1.71
CA ASP A 80 15.22 -8.30 -1.43
C ASP A 80 14.42 -7.10 -0.87
N PHE A 81 13.35 -6.72 -1.52
CA PHE A 81 12.44 -5.66 -1.05
C PHE A 81 11.91 -5.91 0.37
N TRP A 82 11.53 -7.14 0.71
CA TRP A 82 11.04 -7.45 2.04
C TRP A 82 12.15 -7.61 3.08
N SER A 83 13.41 -7.84 2.70
CA SER A 83 14.55 -7.86 3.62
C SER A 83 14.91 -6.45 4.10
N ASP A 84 14.79 -5.45 3.22
CA ASP A 84 15.08 -4.04 3.50
C ASP A 84 13.96 -3.33 4.30
N GLN A 85 12.76 -3.91 4.32
CA GLN A 85 11.61 -3.28 4.99
C GLN A 85 11.52 -3.77 6.44
N THR A 86 11.35 -2.85 7.37
CA THR A 86 10.90 -3.14 8.73
C THR A 86 9.46 -3.67 8.69
N VAL A 87 9.32 -4.94 8.35
CA VAL A 87 8.03 -5.68 8.20
C VAL A 87 7.21 -5.68 9.51
N ASP A 88 7.78 -5.20 10.61
CA ASP A 88 7.17 -5.22 11.94
C ASP A 88 5.91 -4.37 12.07
N LEU A 89 5.83 -3.23 11.36
CA LEU A 89 4.63 -2.38 11.40
C LEU A 89 3.39 -3.08 10.86
N VAL A 90 3.54 -3.83 9.77
CA VAL A 90 2.42 -4.56 9.14
C VAL A 90 1.97 -5.74 9.99
N LYS A 91 2.91 -6.44 10.67
CA LYS A 91 2.58 -7.51 11.63
C LYS A 91 1.78 -6.98 12.81
N GLU A 92 2.17 -5.83 13.35
CA GLU A 92 1.48 -5.20 14.47
C GLU A 92 0.06 -4.75 14.08
N TYR A 93 -0.12 -4.21 12.87
CA TYR A 93 -1.44 -3.85 12.34
C TYR A 93 -2.31 -5.08 12.06
N ALA A 94 -1.77 -6.11 11.44
CA ALA A 94 -2.49 -7.36 11.18
C ALA A 94 -2.94 -8.02 12.48
N ALA A 95 -2.11 -8.01 13.52
CA ALA A 95 -2.44 -8.55 14.84
C ALA A 95 -3.60 -7.83 15.54
N ARG A 96 -3.77 -6.52 15.32
CA ARG A 96 -4.82 -5.70 15.96
C ARG A 96 -6.22 -5.88 15.34
N ILE A 97 -6.33 -6.45 14.14
CA ILE A 97 -7.59 -6.53 13.40
C ILE A 97 -8.01 -8.00 13.19
N HIS A 98 -7.93 -8.82 14.22
CA HIS A 98 -8.43 -10.19 14.14
C HIS A 98 -9.95 -10.25 14.03
N THR A 99 -10.44 -11.13 13.16
CA THR A 99 -11.85 -11.49 13.06
C THR A 99 -12.00 -13.00 13.20
N LYS A 100 -13.07 -13.43 13.90
CA LYS A 100 -13.42 -14.86 14.02
C LYS A 100 -13.88 -15.48 12.70
N ASP A 101 -14.29 -14.67 11.74
CA ASP A 101 -14.69 -15.11 10.40
C ASP A 101 -13.44 -15.37 9.54
N LYS A 102 -13.17 -16.65 9.31
CA LYS A 102 -11.98 -17.10 8.53
C LYS A 102 -11.92 -16.51 7.13
N THR A 103 -13.04 -16.29 6.48
CA THR A 103 -13.11 -15.74 5.13
C THR A 103 -12.73 -14.26 5.12
N LYS A 104 -13.25 -13.51 6.10
CA LYS A 104 -12.88 -12.10 6.27
C LYS A 104 -11.43 -11.95 6.69
N GLN A 105 -10.93 -12.84 7.54
CA GLN A 105 -9.52 -12.83 7.93
C GLN A 105 -8.64 -13.04 6.71
N ARG A 106 -8.90 -14.08 5.91
CA ARG A 106 -8.16 -14.35 4.67
C ARG A 106 -8.17 -13.18 3.70
N PHE A 107 -9.33 -12.53 3.52
CA PHE A 107 -9.43 -11.34 2.67
C PHE A 107 -8.53 -10.21 3.17
N ARG A 108 -8.45 -10.00 4.48
CA ARG A 108 -7.59 -8.98 5.10
C ARG A 108 -6.10 -9.33 4.95
N ASP A 109 -5.74 -10.58 5.16
CA ASP A 109 -4.35 -11.03 5.05
C ASP A 109 -3.84 -10.84 3.62
N LEU A 110 -4.64 -11.18 2.62
CA LEU A 110 -4.36 -10.90 1.21
C LEU A 110 -4.28 -9.40 0.92
N PHE A 111 -5.13 -8.61 1.57
CA PHE A 111 -5.11 -7.16 1.42
C PHE A 111 -3.77 -6.56 1.87
N TRP A 112 -3.28 -6.92 3.05
CA TRP A 112 -2.01 -6.44 3.58
C TRP A 112 -0.82 -6.91 2.74
N MET A 113 -0.84 -8.14 2.28
CA MET A 113 0.17 -8.67 1.37
C MET A 113 0.21 -7.86 0.07
N ASN A 114 -0.95 -7.61 -0.53
CA ASN A 114 -1.03 -6.83 -1.76
C ASN A 114 -0.62 -5.37 -1.57
N HIS A 115 -0.83 -4.79 -0.39
CA HIS A 115 -0.36 -3.45 -0.07
C HIS A 115 1.16 -3.32 -0.25
N ASP A 116 1.93 -4.24 0.32
CA ASP A 116 3.39 -4.25 0.17
C ASP A 116 3.81 -4.50 -1.29
N ILE A 117 3.13 -5.43 -1.98
CA ILE A 117 3.40 -5.70 -3.39
C ILE A 117 3.07 -4.48 -4.27
N ILE A 118 2.06 -3.67 -3.92
CA ILE A 118 1.77 -2.42 -4.63
C ILE A 118 2.93 -1.42 -4.48
N HIS A 119 3.52 -1.29 -3.27
CA HIS A 119 4.73 -0.51 -3.05
C HIS A 119 5.84 -0.97 -4.00
N PHE A 120 6.16 -2.25 -3.96
CA PHE A 120 7.21 -2.86 -4.77
C PHE A 120 6.99 -2.66 -6.28
N MET A 121 5.80 -3.03 -6.79
CA MET A 121 5.50 -3.00 -8.23
C MET A 121 5.47 -1.59 -8.82
N ASN A 122 5.18 -0.59 -8.02
CA ASN A 122 5.16 0.81 -8.46
C ASN A 122 6.41 1.61 -8.05
N GLY A 123 7.30 1.04 -7.22
CA GLY A 123 8.45 1.76 -6.69
C GLY A 123 8.07 2.86 -5.70
N TYR A 124 6.89 2.79 -5.09
CA TYR A 124 6.51 3.71 -4.02
C TYR A 124 7.26 3.32 -2.74
N ASN A 125 7.91 4.29 -2.09
CA ASN A 125 8.59 4.04 -0.82
C ASN A 125 7.61 4.02 0.37
N THR A 126 8.10 3.69 1.56
CA THR A 126 7.31 3.63 2.81
C THR A 126 7.19 4.96 3.54
N THR A 127 7.49 6.09 2.88
CA THR A 127 7.23 7.42 3.44
C THR A 127 5.71 7.70 3.47
N PRO A 128 5.25 8.66 4.29
CA PRO A 128 3.82 9.02 4.31
C PRO A 128 3.22 9.32 2.92
N LEU A 129 4.01 9.89 2.02
CA LEU A 129 3.56 10.15 0.65
C LEU A 129 3.47 8.88 -0.19
N GLY A 130 4.42 7.95 -0.03
CA GLY A 130 4.35 6.63 -0.67
C GLY A 130 3.16 5.82 -0.20
N GLU A 131 2.87 5.83 1.11
CA GLU A 131 1.66 5.23 1.68
C GLU A 131 0.38 5.81 1.04
N ILE A 132 0.32 7.13 0.87
CA ILE A 132 -0.82 7.79 0.21
C ILE A 132 -0.93 7.42 -1.27
N ALA A 133 0.19 7.24 -1.97
CA ALA A 133 0.19 6.76 -3.34
C ALA A 133 -0.38 5.33 -3.43
N VAL A 134 0.02 4.43 -2.51
CA VAL A 134 -0.55 3.08 -2.41
C VAL A 134 -2.04 3.11 -2.06
N LEU A 135 -2.46 3.96 -1.11
CA LEU A 135 -3.88 4.13 -0.79
C LEU A 135 -4.68 4.65 -1.99
N SER A 136 -4.11 5.57 -2.78
CA SER A 136 -4.75 6.10 -3.99
C SER A 136 -4.88 5.03 -5.08
N PHE A 137 -3.86 4.20 -5.26
CA PHE A 137 -3.89 3.04 -6.16
C PHE A 137 -4.98 2.04 -5.73
N THR A 138 -4.99 1.68 -4.45
CA THR A 138 -5.94 0.72 -3.89
C THR A 138 -7.36 1.25 -3.88
N LEU A 139 -7.55 2.56 -3.67
CA LEU A 139 -8.86 3.23 -3.80
C LEU A 139 -9.51 2.97 -5.16
N ALA A 140 -8.72 2.99 -6.23
CA ALA A 140 -9.23 2.71 -7.57
C ALA A 140 -9.73 1.27 -7.73
N GLN A 141 -9.11 0.32 -7.02
CA GLN A 141 -9.44 -1.11 -7.08
C GLN A 141 -10.58 -1.50 -6.14
N GLU A 142 -10.59 -0.97 -4.93
CA GLU A 142 -11.45 -1.42 -3.84
C GLU A 142 -12.57 -0.44 -3.49
N LYS A 143 -12.46 0.82 -3.91
CA LYS A 143 -13.45 1.89 -3.71
C LYS A 143 -13.83 2.09 -2.24
N ARG A 144 -12.87 2.01 -1.34
CA ARG A 144 -13.07 2.24 0.10
C ARG A 144 -13.15 3.73 0.40
N PRO A 145 -14.23 4.22 1.02
CA PRO A 145 -14.37 5.64 1.36
C PRO A 145 -13.27 6.17 2.28
N SER A 146 -12.74 5.34 3.18
CA SER A 146 -11.65 5.70 4.08
C SER A 146 -10.39 6.14 3.32
N TYR A 147 -10.06 5.47 2.22
CA TYR A 147 -8.87 5.82 1.43
C TYR A 147 -9.01 7.19 0.78
N LEU A 148 -10.21 7.52 0.27
CA LEU A 148 -10.48 8.86 -0.23
C LEU A 148 -10.31 9.90 0.88
N MET A 149 -10.78 9.61 2.09
CA MET A 149 -10.62 10.51 3.24
C MET A 149 -9.14 10.73 3.59
N PHE A 150 -8.32 9.67 3.61
CA PHE A 150 -6.89 9.78 3.86
C PHE A 150 -6.19 10.59 2.77
N VAL A 151 -6.52 10.37 1.50
CA VAL A 151 -5.97 11.11 0.37
C VAL A 151 -6.33 12.60 0.48
N VAL A 152 -7.59 12.93 0.77
CA VAL A 152 -8.02 14.34 0.94
C VAL A 152 -7.35 14.99 2.15
N ALA A 153 -7.30 14.29 3.29
CA ALA A 153 -6.67 14.82 4.50
C ALA A 153 -5.15 15.03 4.32
N GLY A 154 -4.47 14.11 3.64
CA GLY A 154 -3.06 14.26 3.29
C GLY A 154 -2.79 15.48 2.40
N TRP A 155 -3.73 15.82 1.50
CA TRP A 155 -3.61 17.04 0.70
C TRP A 155 -3.64 18.32 1.56
N PHE A 156 -4.51 18.40 2.55
CA PHE A 156 -4.52 19.53 3.48
C PHE A 156 -3.19 19.66 4.24
N VAL A 157 -2.57 18.53 4.59
CA VAL A 157 -1.22 18.54 5.21
C VAL A 157 -0.18 19.03 4.19
N ALA A 158 -0.21 18.53 2.95
CA ALA A 158 0.70 18.96 1.89
C ALA A 158 0.60 20.46 1.61
N CYS A 159 -0.59 21.04 1.66
CA CYS A 159 -0.81 22.50 1.52
C CYS A 159 -0.08 23.31 2.60
N ARG A 160 0.01 22.80 3.83
CA ARG A 160 0.72 23.47 4.92
C ARG A 160 2.24 23.46 4.76
N HIS A 161 2.76 22.46 4.01
CA HIS A 161 4.20 22.35 3.73
C HIS A 161 4.64 23.08 2.45
N GLY A 162 3.78 23.95 1.92
CA GLY A 162 4.11 24.88 0.83
C GLY A 162 3.46 24.53 -0.51
N PHE A 163 3.43 25.54 -1.38
CA PHE A 163 2.72 25.51 -2.65
C PHE A 163 3.18 24.38 -3.59
N LYS A 164 4.48 24.08 -3.63
CA LYS A 164 5.02 22.97 -4.45
C LYS A 164 4.41 21.63 -4.05
N ASN A 165 4.32 21.38 -2.75
CA ASN A 165 3.71 20.13 -2.22
C ASN A 165 2.21 20.08 -2.46
N ALA A 166 1.51 21.21 -2.34
CA ALA A 166 0.08 21.31 -2.63
C ALA A 166 -0.27 20.93 -4.07
N ILE A 167 0.62 21.19 -5.04
CA ILE A 167 0.45 20.83 -6.46
C ILE A 167 0.96 19.42 -6.76
N ALA A 168 2.11 19.02 -6.21
CA ALA A 168 2.71 17.72 -6.48
C ALA A 168 1.85 16.57 -5.92
N TYR A 169 1.33 16.74 -4.72
CA TYR A 169 0.54 15.73 -4.02
C TYR A 169 -0.66 15.22 -4.85
N PRO A 170 -1.60 16.05 -5.31
CA PRO A 170 -2.73 15.56 -6.09
C PRO A 170 -2.31 14.92 -7.42
N ARG A 171 -1.23 15.36 -8.04
CA ARG A 171 -0.70 14.75 -9.27
C ARG A 171 -0.27 13.30 -9.02
N ILE A 172 0.45 13.05 -7.92
CA ILE A 172 0.88 11.71 -7.51
C ILE A 172 -0.34 10.84 -7.21
N CYS A 173 -1.31 11.35 -6.44
CA CYS A 173 -2.53 10.62 -6.10
C CYS A 173 -3.36 10.26 -7.34
N ILE A 174 -3.54 11.19 -8.26
CA ILE A 174 -4.28 10.98 -9.52
C ILE A 174 -3.56 9.97 -10.41
N GLU A 175 -2.23 10.05 -10.51
CA GLU A 175 -1.44 9.08 -11.25
C GLU A 175 -1.58 7.68 -10.65
N ALA A 176 -1.39 7.54 -9.34
CA ALA A 176 -1.54 6.27 -8.63
C ALA A 176 -2.95 5.68 -8.79
N PHE A 177 -3.99 6.51 -8.66
CA PHE A 177 -5.38 6.11 -8.89
C PHE A 177 -5.60 5.60 -10.33
N ARG A 178 -5.10 6.33 -11.34
CA ARG A 178 -5.20 5.92 -12.75
C ARG A 178 -4.48 4.61 -13.02
N ARG A 179 -3.32 4.40 -12.41
CA ARG A 179 -2.57 3.14 -12.49
C ARG A 179 -3.36 2.00 -11.86
N GLY A 180 -3.89 2.19 -10.66
CA GLY A 180 -4.74 1.21 -9.98
C GLY A 180 -6.01 0.85 -10.79
N LYS A 181 -6.62 1.85 -11.46
CA LYS A 181 -7.80 1.61 -12.33
C LYS A 181 -7.47 0.80 -13.58
N LYS A 182 -6.28 0.97 -14.16
CA LYS A 182 -5.83 0.26 -15.37
C LYS A 182 -5.27 -1.13 -15.07
N SER A 183 -4.74 -1.33 -13.87
CA SER A 183 -4.13 -2.59 -13.51
C SER A 183 -5.16 -3.69 -13.26
N LYS A 184 -4.73 -4.95 -13.38
CA LYS A 184 -5.53 -6.09 -12.89
C LYS A 184 -5.74 -5.93 -11.38
N TRP A 185 -6.83 -6.51 -10.90
CA TRP A 185 -7.11 -6.48 -9.45
C TRP A 185 -6.15 -7.38 -8.69
N PHE A 186 -5.30 -6.80 -7.85
CA PHE A 186 -4.23 -7.47 -7.13
C PHE A 186 -4.74 -8.59 -6.21
N MET A 187 -5.94 -8.43 -5.65
CA MET A 187 -6.58 -9.45 -4.79
C MET A 187 -6.83 -10.81 -5.47
N LEU A 188 -6.78 -10.86 -6.81
CA LEU A 188 -6.98 -12.08 -7.58
C LEU A 188 -5.68 -12.66 -8.15
N MET A 189 -4.55 -12.03 -7.88
CA MET A 189 -3.26 -12.52 -8.37
C MET A 189 -2.80 -13.72 -7.53
N ASN A 190 -2.39 -14.78 -8.23
CA ASN A 190 -1.66 -15.89 -7.64
C ASN A 190 -0.16 -15.63 -7.80
N TRP A 191 0.41 -14.95 -6.81
CA TRP A 191 1.79 -14.47 -6.87
C TRP A 191 2.82 -15.60 -7.00
N GLU A 192 2.58 -16.79 -6.37
CA GLU A 192 3.50 -17.94 -6.45
C GLU A 192 3.79 -18.36 -7.90
N GLN A 193 2.75 -18.35 -8.74
CA GLN A 193 2.90 -18.75 -10.14
C GLN A 193 3.75 -17.77 -10.97
N HIS A 194 4.16 -16.67 -10.37
CA HIS A 194 4.89 -15.61 -11.05
C HIS A 194 6.28 -15.36 -10.46
N LEU A 195 6.68 -16.08 -9.40
CA LEU A 195 7.94 -15.84 -8.71
C LEU A 195 9.18 -16.09 -9.60
N ASP A 196 9.09 -17.01 -10.55
CA ASP A 196 10.18 -17.32 -11.50
C ASP A 196 10.22 -16.42 -12.73
N LYS A 197 9.20 -15.57 -12.93
CA LYS A 197 9.18 -14.58 -14.01
C LYS A 197 10.00 -13.37 -13.65
N THR A 198 10.42 -12.60 -14.64
CA THR A 198 11.03 -11.30 -14.37
C THR A 198 10.00 -10.32 -13.82
N THR A 199 10.45 -9.37 -13.01
CA THR A 199 9.57 -8.31 -12.46
C THR A 199 8.85 -7.53 -13.58
N ASP A 200 9.51 -7.32 -14.72
CA ASP A 200 8.91 -6.62 -15.87
C ASP A 200 7.82 -7.45 -16.56
N GLU A 201 7.97 -8.76 -16.66
CA GLU A 201 6.90 -9.64 -17.16
C GLU A 201 5.68 -9.59 -16.24
N VAL A 202 5.91 -9.60 -14.92
CA VAL A 202 4.80 -9.48 -13.95
C VAL A 202 4.14 -8.10 -14.04
N LYS A 203 4.90 -7.02 -14.21
CA LYS A 203 4.35 -5.67 -14.46
C LYS A 203 3.50 -5.63 -15.72
N LYS A 204 3.94 -6.24 -16.81
CA LYS A 204 3.15 -6.37 -18.05
C LYS A 204 1.84 -7.13 -17.83
N LEU A 205 1.89 -8.25 -17.10
CA LEU A 205 0.70 -9.02 -16.74
C LEU A 205 -0.33 -8.20 -15.97
N LEU A 206 0.15 -7.24 -15.15
CA LEU A 206 -0.68 -6.35 -14.34
C LEU A 206 -1.13 -5.09 -15.07
N ASN A 207 -0.73 -4.87 -16.32
CA ASN A 207 -0.90 -3.62 -17.07
C ASN A 207 -0.18 -2.42 -16.41
N LEU A 208 0.99 -2.67 -15.82
CA LEU A 208 1.87 -1.65 -15.21
C LEU A 208 3.11 -1.40 -16.08
N ASN A 209 2.94 -1.25 -17.38
CA ASN A 209 4.01 -1.23 -18.37
C ASN A 209 4.98 -0.02 -18.28
N SER A 210 4.59 1.01 -17.57
CA SER A 210 5.43 2.21 -17.39
C SER A 210 5.60 2.53 -15.92
N PRO A 211 6.78 3.07 -15.51
CA PRO A 211 6.97 3.55 -14.15
C PRO A 211 6.08 4.77 -13.85
N PRO A 212 5.79 5.06 -12.58
CA PRO A 212 5.03 6.25 -12.21
C PRO A 212 5.89 7.51 -12.49
N LYS A 213 5.37 8.41 -13.35
CA LYS A 213 6.11 9.57 -13.84
C LYS A 213 6.26 10.67 -12.77
N PHE A 214 5.15 11.07 -12.17
CA PHE A 214 5.17 12.18 -11.19
C PHE A 214 5.81 11.76 -9.87
N TRP A 215 5.65 10.51 -9.47
CA TRP A 215 6.32 9.96 -8.31
C TRP A 215 7.85 10.00 -8.45
N ASN A 216 8.39 9.56 -9.57
CA ASN A 216 9.83 9.52 -9.79
C ASN A 216 10.43 10.93 -9.80
N VAL A 217 9.79 11.90 -10.44
CA VAL A 217 10.22 13.31 -10.41
C VAL A 217 10.23 13.85 -8.98
N PHE A 218 9.17 13.58 -8.20
CA PHE A 218 9.11 14.02 -6.80
C PHE A 218 10.19 13.37 -5.96
N LEU A 219 10.43 12.07 -6.14
CA LEU A 219 11.45 11.33 -5.40
C LEU A 219 12.87 11.89 -5.69
N GLU A 220 13.17 12.21 -6.94
CA GLU A 220 14.45 12.85 -7.30
C GLU A 220 14.63 14.19 -6.61
N ASP A 221 13.62 15.05 -6.63
CA ASP A 221 13.66 16.36 -5.97
C ASP A 221 13.80 16.23 -4.44
N TYR A 222 13.08 15.27 -3.85
CA TYR A 222 13.20 14.96 -2.42
C TYR A 222 14.59 14.47 -2.05
N MET A 223 15.17 13.55 -2.84
CA MET A 223 16.51 13.03 -2.60
C MET A 223 17.59 14.12 -2.76
N ARG A 224 17.45 15.00 -3.74
CA ARG A 224 18.34 16.16 -3.90
C ARG A 224 18.30 17.08 -2.68
N LEU A 225 17.11 17.39 -2.16
CA LEU A 225 16.93 18.22 -0.98
C LEU A 225 17.49 17.52 0.28
N HIS A 226 17.18 16.24 0.48
CA HIS A 226 17.68 15.46 1.62
C HIS A 226 19.22 15.41 1.65
N ASN A 227 19.86 15.13 0.51
CA ASN A 227 21.30 15.10 0.40
C ASN A 227 21.93 16.49 0.62
N TYR A 228 21.27 17.55 0.19
CA TYR A 228 21.71 18.93 0.44
C TYR A 228 21.68 19.26 1.93
N LEU A 229 20.58 18.96 2.62
CA LEU A 229 20.43 19.19 4.07
C LEU A 229 21.44 18.37 4.88
N LYS A 230 21.63 17.10 4.55
CA LYS A 230 22.64 16.23 5.18
C LYS A 230 24.07 16.78 5.05
N ARG A 231 24.42 17.39 3.90
CA ARG A 231 25.73 18.03 3.70
C ARG A 231 25.90 19.31 4.51
N LYS A 232 24.80 19.98 4.86
CA LYS A 232 24.81 21.21 5.68
C LYS A 232 24.73 20.95 7.18
N GLY A 233 24.71 19.70 7.63
CA GLY A 233 24.67 19.32 9.05
C GLY A 233 23.33 19.61 9.74
N ALA A 234 22.24 19.67 8.97
CA ALA A 234 20.89 19.91 9.49
C ALA A 234 20.17 18.58 9.78
#